data_6417d5efed0972ea962ac238edc85c4b
#
_entry.id   6417d5efed0972ea962ac238edc85c4b
#
_cell.length_a   1.000
_cell.length_b   1.000
_cell.length_c   1.000
_cell.angle_alpha   90.00
_cell.angle_beta   90.00
_cell.angle_gamma   90.00
#
_symmetry.space_group_name_H-M   'P 1'
#
loop_
_entity.id
_entity.type
_entity.pdbx_description
1 polymer ?
#
loop_
_entity_poly.entity_id
_entity_poly.type
_entity_poly.pdbx_seq_one_letter_code
_entity_poly.pdbx_strand_id
1 'polypeptide(L)'
;KFEIEGATYIELADEQITVDGKKVSKNEEAAVYVANDIVYYEEGKDFTYGEGTKEDEHSKEEADKHTVVHITEPGTYVVRGTLSAGQIAVDLGEDAKDDPEAVVTLALDNVDITCSVAPAVIFYNVYECGSSDEEDAVKDVDTSAAGANVLIPDGTENIVNGSYVARIYKSVELNEEGTEIIDSKKLHK
;
A
#
# COMPACT_ATOMS: atom_id res chain seq x y z
N LYS A 1 -7.58 -24.25 -4.09
CA LYS A 1 -6.68 -23.14 -3.78
C LYS A 1 -5.87 -22.79 -5.02
N PHE A 2 -5.77 -21.51 -5.30
CA PHE A 2 -4.94 -21.00 -6.40
C PHE A 2 -3.47 -21.06 -6.01
N GLU A 3 -2.62 -21.55 -6.90
CA GLU A 3 -1.17 -21.69 -6.64
C GLU A 3 -0.36 -21.17 -7.82
N ILE A 4 0.72 -20.47 -7.53
CA ILE A 4 1.73 -20.00 -8.49
C ILE A 4 3.09 -20.48 -8.02
N GLU A 5 3.83 -21.15 -8.89
CA GLU A 5 5.20 -21.58 -8.57
C GLU A 5 6.09 -20.36 -8.28
N GLY A 6 6.84 -20.43 -7.18
CA GLY A 6 7.73 -19.37 -6.75
C GLY A 6 7.06 -18.18 -6.03
N ALA A 7 5.74 -18.22 -5.84
CA ALA A 7 5.05 -17.17 -5.11
C ALA A 7 5.25 -17.31 -3.59
N THR A 8 5.17 -16.16 -2.92
CA THR A 8 5.04 -16.08 -1.46
C THR A 8 3.56 -16.08 -1.09
N TYR A 9 3.16 -16.87 -0.10
CA TYR A 9 1.77 -17.02 0.31
C TYR A 9 1.51 -16.26 1.60
N ILE A 10 0.61 -15.28 1.56
CA ILE A 10 0.18 -14.49 2.71
C ILE A 10 -1.24 -14.91 3.08
N GLU A 11 -1.41 -15.45 4.28
CA GLU A 11 -2.73 -15.74 4.83
C GLU A 11 -3.12 -14.68 5.85
N LEU A 12 -4.15 -13.91 5.51
CA LEU A 12 -4.71 -12.87 6.36
C LEU A 12 -5.64 -13.51 7.40
N ALA A 13 -5.50 -13.05 8.62
CA ALA A 13 -6.44 -13.33 9.71
C ALA A 13 -6.29 -12.27 10.79
N ASP A 14 -7.38 -11.92 11.45
CA ASP A 14 -7.38 -10.88 12.49
C ASP A 14 -6.50 -11.27 13.70
N GLU A 15 -6.41 -12.55 14.00
CA GLU A 15 -5.63 -13.04 15.14
C GLU A 15 -4.15 -13.21 14.80
N GLN A 16 -3.85 -13.73 13.62
CA GLN A 16 -2.48 -14.00 13.21
C GLN A 16 -2.34 -14.11 11.69
N ILE A 17 -1.52 -13.27 11.11
CA ILE A 17 -1.13 -13.34 9.71
C ILE A 17 0.06 -14.28 9.57
N THR A 18 0.06 -15.10 8.52
CA THR A 18 1.17 -16.00 8.20
C THR A 18 1.73 -15.72 6.81
N VAL A 19 3.02 -15.97 6.66
CA VAL A 19 3.76 -15.92 5.39
C VAL A 19 4.43 -17.26 5.20
N ASP A 20 4.10 -17.95 4.10
CA ASP A 20 4.54 -19.31 3.82
C ASP A 20 4.33 -20.27 5.01
N GLY A 21 3.17 -20.14 5.66
CA GLY A 21 2.77 -20.97 6.78
C GLY A 21 3.44 -20.63 8.13
N LYS A 22 4.29 -19.61 8.17
CA LYS A 22 4.96 -19.15 9.40
C LYS A 22 4.36 -17.81 9.84
N LYS A 23 4.35 -17.56 11.15
CA LYS A 23 3.94 -16.26 11.69
C LYS A 23 4.73 -15.15 11.02
N VAL A 24 4.02 -14.11 10.56
CA VAL A 24 4.61 -12.95 9.91
C VAL A 24 5.59 -12.21 10.83
N SER A 25 6.66 -11.69 10.25
CA SER A 25 7.66 -10.89 10.95
C SER A 25 7.11 -9.54 11.40
N LYS A 26 7.71 -8.96 12.44
CA LYS A 26 7.58 -7.56 12.81
C LYS A 26 8.86 -6.76 12.53
N ASN A 27 9.86 -7.40 11.94
CA ASN A 27 11.09 -6.75 11.54
C ASN A 27 10.91 -6.06 10.19
N GLU A 28 11.11 -4.77 10.14
CA GLU A 28 10.98 -3.93 8.94
C GLU A 28 11.95 -4.31 7.80
N GLU A 29 13.01 -5.07 8.11
CA GLU A 29 13.95 -5.59 7.11
C GLU A 29 13.45 -6.88 6.41
N ALA A 30 12.35 -7.46 6.88
CA ALA A 30 11.78 -8.64 6.24
C ALA A 30 11.05 -8.29 4.94
N ALA A 31 11.04 -9.21 3.99
CA ALA A 31 10.32 -9.05 2.72
C ALA A 31 8.82 -8.80 2.92
N VAL A 32 8.25 -9.41 3.97
CA VAL A 32 6.89 -9.15 4.44
C VAL A 32 6.92 -9.00 5.96
N TYR A 33 6.41 -7.88 6.44
CA TYR A 33 6.26 -7.65 7.88
C TYR A 33 4.95 -6.93 8.20
N VAL A 34 4.58 -6.88 9.46
CA VAL A 34 3.39 -6.18 9.94
C VAL A 34 3.74 -5.11 10.97
N ALA A 35 3.02 -4.00 10.90
CA ALA A 35 3.07 -2.91 11.87
C ALA A 35 1.68 -2.26 11.99
N ASN A 36 1.51 -1.36 12.96
CA ASN A 36 0.30 -0.54 13.12
C ASN A 36 0.63 0.92 12.77
N ASP A 37 1.11 1.12 11.57
CA ASP A 37 1.67 2.37 11.08
C ASP A 37 0.92 2.92 9.86
N ILE A 38 -0.38 2.72 9.84
CA ILE A 38 -1.23 3.15 8.74
C ILE A 38 -1.19 4.68 8.59
N VAL A 39 -1.05 5.15 7.37
CA VAL A 39 -1.18 6.57 7.04
C VAL A 39 -2.65 6.91 6.87
N TYR A 40 -3.13 7.90 7.59
CA TYR A 40 -4.52 8.33 7.63
C TYR A 40 -4.64 9.84 7.85
N TYR A 41 -5.84 10.38 7.76
CA TYR A 41 -6.13 11.76 8.10
C TYR A 41 -6.65 11.87 9.54
N GLU A 42 -6.06 12.75 10.33
CA GLU A 42 -6.49 13.08 11.69
C GLU A 42 -6.58 14.59 11.83
N GLU A 43 -7.67 15.09 12.41
CA GLU A 43 -7.86 16.52 12.63
C GLU A 43 -6.70 17.12 13.47
N GLY A 44 -6.21 18.27 13.05
CA GLY A 44 -5.11 18.96 13.72
C GLY A 44 -3.75 18.31 13.56
N LYS A 45 -3.67 17.21 12.82
CA LYS A 45 -2.40 16.65 12.37
C LYS A 45 -2.00 17.22 11.04
N ASP A 46 -0.73 17.38 10.93
CA ASP A 46 -0.07 17.87 9.76
C ASP A 46 -0.11 16.85 8.60
N PHE A 47 0.38 17.25 7.48
CA PHE A 47 0.47 16.58 6.19
C PHE A 47 1.18 15.23 6.22
N THR A 48 1.82 14.87 7.31
CA THR A 48 2.49 13.58 7.51
C THR A 48 1.53 12.40 7.47
N TYR A 49 0.23 12.65 7.69
CA TYR A 49 -0.79 11.61 7.71
C TYR A 49 -1.64 11.55 6.42
N GLY A 50 -1.34 12.41 5.48
CA GLY A 50 -2.15 12.58 4.29
C GLY A 50 -3.14 13.72 4.45
N GLU A 51 -3.65 14.19 3.34
CA GLU A 51 -4.62 15.27 3.28
C GLU A 51 -5.95 14.70 2.79
N GLY A 52 -6.90 14.71 3.67
CA GLY A 52 -8.30 14.42 3.39
C GLY A 52 -9.15 15.67 3.56
N THR A 53 -10.44 15.49 3.55
CA THR A 53 -11.41 16.47 4.00
C THR A 53 -11.74 16.20 5.47
N LYS A 54 -12.45 17.16 6.10
CA LYS A 54 -12.96 16.94 7.47
C LYS A 54 -13.86 15.70 7.59
N GLU A 55 -14.45 15.27 6.48
CA GLU A 55 -15.30 14.09 6.42
C GLU A 55 -14.49 12.78 6.42
N ASP A 56 -13.20 12.87 6.11
CA ASP A 56 -12.27 11.73 6.09
C ASP A 56 -11.44 11.61 7.38
N GLU A 57 -11.77 12.41 8.39
CA GLU A 57 -11.08 12.38 9.68
C GLU A 57 -11.31 11.05 10.41
N HIS A 58 -10.24 10.54 10.99
CA HIS A 58 -10.27 9.36 11.84
C HIS A 58 -9.44 9.60 13.09
N SER A 59 -9.83 8.97 14.19
CA SER A 59 -9.04 9.04 15.40
C SER A 59 -7.78 8.18 15.30
N LYS A 60 -6.75 8.59 16.03
CA LYS A 60 -5.55 7.76 16.17
C LYS A 60 -5.87 6.39 16.77
N GLU A 61 -6.82 6.33 17.71
CA GLU A 61 -7.26 5.07 18.32
C GLU A 61 -7.86 4.12 17.27
N GLU A 62 -8.64 4.63 16.32
CA GLU A 62 -9.19 3.83 15.24
C GLU A 62 -8.09 3.38 14.27
N ALA A 63 -7.18 4.27 13.90
CA ALA A 63 -6.06 3.92 13.03
C ALA A 63 -5.14 2.86 13.64
N ASP A 64 -4.83 2.97 14.93
CA ASP A 64 -3.96 2.03 15.64
C ASP A 64 -4.54 0.61 15.75
N LYS A 65 -5.84 0.42 15.53
CA LYS A 65 -6.47 -0.90 15.45
C LYS A 65 -6.18 -1.63 14.14
N HIS A 66 -5.70 -0.91 13.13
CA HIS A 66 -5.41 -1.48 11.82
C HIS A 66 -4.03 -2.11 11.78
N THR A 67 -3.94 -3.26 11.13
CA THR A 67 -2.67 -3.93 10.85
C THR A 67 -2.28 -3.67 9.41
N VAL A 68 -1.08 -3.14 9.18
CA VAL A 68 -0.51 -2.96 7.85
C VAL A 68 0.42 -4.12 7.54
N VAL A 69 0.13 -4.80 6.43
CA VAL A 69 1.01 -5.83 5.86
C VAL A 69 1.91 -5.15 4.84
N HIS A 70 3.16 -4.98 5.19
CA HIS A 70 4.17 -4.38 4.33
C HIS A 70 4.82 -5.42 3.44
N ILE A 71 4.90 -5.13 2.15
CA ILE A 71 5.65 -5.90 1.15
C ILE A 71 6.79 -5.03 0.65
N THR A 72 8.02 -5.45 0.86
CA THR A 72 9.23 -4.64 0.63
C THR A 72 10.14 -5.18 -0.45
N GLU A 73 9.85 -6.34 -1.02
CA GLU A 73 10.66 -6.96 -2.07
C GLU A 73 9.82 -7.28 -3.31
N PRO A 74 10.41 -7.20 -4.51
CA PRO A 74 9.76 -7.64 -5.74
C PRO A 74 9.34 -9.10 -5.69
N GLY A 75 8.30 -9.45 -6.40
CA GLY A 75 7.84 -10.83 -6.52
C GLY A 75 6.36 -10.98 -6.69
N THR A 76 5.91 -12.23 -6.68
CA THR A 76 4.49 -12.60 -6.72
C THR A 76 4.04 -13.07 -5.35
N TYR A 77 2.97 -12.48 -4.87
CA TYR A 77 2.37 -12.75 -3.57
C TYR A 77 0.93 -13.22 -3.76
N VAL A 78 0.63 -14.43 -3.31
CA VAL A 78 -0.74 -14.93 -3.26
C VAL A 78 -1.32 -14.60 -1.90
N VAL A 79 -2.36 -13.79 -1.88
CA VAL A 79 -3.00 -13.31 -0.65
C VAL A 79 -4.35 -13.97 -0.49
N ARG A 80 -4.64 -14.47 0.69
CA ARG A 80 -5.89 -15.15 1.08
C ARG A 80 -6.36 -14.68 2.44
N GLY A 81 -7.62 -14.92 2.72
CA GLY A 81 -8.19 -14.78 4.05
C GLY A 81 -8.76 -13.41 4.34
N THR A 82 -9.06 -13.17 5.61
CA THR A 82 -9.82 -12.00 6.07
C THR A 82 -8.99 -11.16 7.01
N LEU A 83 -8.95 -9.85 6.75
CA LEU A 83 -8.38 -8.85 7.63
C LEU A 83 -9.40 -7.73 7.83
N SER A 84 -10.08 -7.74 8.97
CA SER A 84 -11.23 -6.86 9.24
C SER A 84 -10.84 -5.41 9.49
N ALA A 85 -9.60 -5.16 9.91
CA ALA A 85 -9.04 -3.83 10.10
C ALA A 85 -7.57 -3.83 9.68
N GLY A 86 -7.30 -3.51 8.41
CA GLY A 86 -5.94 -3.56 7.92
C GLY A 86 -5.75 -3.06 6.51
N GLN A 87 -4.51 -3.10 6.09
CA GLN A 87 -4.05 -2.61 4.80
C GLN A 87 -2.92 -3.49 4.28
N ILE A 88 -2.82 -3.64 2.98
CA ILE A 88 -1.64 -4.16 2.29
C ILE A 88 -0.91 -2.96 1.67
N ALA A 89 0.34 -2.76 2.06
CA ALA A 89 1.16 -1.67 1.56
C ALA A 89 2.42 -2.22 0.89
N VAL A 90 2.57 -1.92 -0.40
CA VAL A 90 3.74 -2.30 -1.19
C VAL A 90 4.68 -1.11 -1.29
N ASP A 91 5.91 -1.27 -0.84
CA ASP A 91 6.95 -0.25 -0.91
C ASP A 91 8.31 -0.91 -1.16
N LEU A 92 8.80 -0.83 -2.39
CA LEU A 92 10.06 -1.41 -2.82
C LEU A 92 11.24 -0.44 -2.71
N GLY A 93 11.04 0.68 -2.03
CA GLY A 93 12.06 1.69 -1.82
C GLY A 93 11.99 2.87 -2.80
N GLU A 94 12.70 3.94 -2.46
CA GLU A 94 12.61 5.21 -3.19
C GLU A 94 13.10 5.14 -4.65
N ASP A 95 14.06 4.27 -4.91
CA ASP A 95 14.63 4.10 -6.25
C ASP A 95 13.82 3.15 -7.14
N ALA A 96 12.78 2.51 -6.59
CA ALA A 96 11.97 1.51 -7.29
C ALA A 96 11.30 2.06 -8.56
N LYS A 97 10.93 3.33 -8.56
CA LYS A 97 10.27 3.96 -9.71
C LYS A 97 11.09 3.89 -11.02
N ASP A 98 12.40 3.87 -10.91
CA ASP A 98 13.35 3.84 -12.04
C ASP A 98 13.92 2.43 -12.29
N ASP A 99 13.53 1.43 -11.47
CA ASP A 99 14.00 0.05 -11.58
C ASP A 99 12.96 -0.86 -12.24
N PRO A 100 13.17 -1.32 -13.48
CA PRO A 100 12.24 -2.21 -14.17
C PRO A 100 12.03 -3.57 -13.48
N GLU A 101 12.89 -3.95 -12.53
CA GLU A 101 12.75 -5.19 -11.76
C GLU A 101 11.94 -4.98 -10.48
N ALA A 102 11.63 -3.74 -10.11
CA ALA A 102 10.81 -3.41 -8.96
C ALA A 102 9.31 -3.63 -9.24
N VAL A 103 8.94 -4.90 -9.42
CA VAL A 103 7.60 -5.33 -9.82
C VAL A 103 7.01 -6.25 -8.75
N VAL A 104 5.80 -5.93 -8.32
CA VAL A 104 4.99 -6.77 -7.43
C VAL A 104 3.69 -7.15 -8.11
N THR A 105 3.37 -8.44 -8.06
CA THR A 105 2.07 -8.98 -8.43
C THR A 105 1.37 -9.49 -7.18
N LEU A 106 0.21 -8.93 -6.87
CA LEU A 106 -0.70 -9.43 -5.84
C LEU A 106 -1.77 -10.29 -6.50
N ALA A 107 -1.77 -11.59 -6.23
CA ALA A 107 -2.84 -12.50 -6.64
C ALA A 107 -3.85 -12.62 -5.49
N LEU A 108 -5.05 -12.13 -5.67
CA LEU A 108 -6.09 -12.11 -4.64
C LEU A 108 -6.96 -13.38 -4.75
N ASP A 109 -6.71 -14.32 -3.85
CA ASP A 109 -7.40 -15.62 -3.82
C ASP A 109 -8.37 -15.71 -2.64
N ASN A 110 -9.58 -15.18 -2.82
CA ASN A 110 -10.61 -15.09 -1.79
C ASN A 110 -10.17 -14.21 -0.59
N VAL A 111 -9.79 -13.00 -0.89
CA VAL A 111 -9.43 -11.97 0.08
C VAL A 111 -10.67 -11.20 0.53
N ASP A 112 -10.77 -10.96 1.82
CA ASP A 112 -11.72 -10.02 2.41
C ASP A 112 -10.95 -9.07 3.32
N ILE A 113 -10.65 -7.88 2.82
CA ILE A 113 -9.89 -6.86 3.53
C ILE A 113 -10.67 -5.57 3.65
N THR A 114 -10.72 -5.03 4.85
CA THR A 114 -11.35 -3.74 5.15
C THR A 114 -10.37 -2.83 5.87
N CYS A 115 -10.26 -1.60 5.37
CA CYS A 115 -9.58 -0.51 6.03
C CYS A 115 -10.53 0.68 6.14
N SER A 116 -10.91 1.04 7.35
CA SER A 116 -11.87 2.13 7.59
C SER A 116 -11.23 3.53 7.57
N VAL A 117 -9.90 3.62 7.54
CA VAL A 117 -9.15 4.88 7.71
C VAL A 117 -8.28 5.25 6.51
N ALA A 118 -8.06 4.32 5.57
CA ALA A 118 -7.19 4.53 4.41
C ALA A 118 -7.52 3.53 3.29
N PRO A 119 -6.89 3.60 2.11
CA PRO A 119 -7.00 2.56 1.11
C PRO A 119 -6.58 1.19 1.66
N ALA A 120 -7.35 0.14 1.35
CA ALA A 120 -7.07 -1.22 1.83
C ALA A 120 -5.85 -1.86 1.14
N VAL A 121 -5.57 -1.46 -0.10
CA VAL A 121 -4.38 -1.88 -0.86
C VAL A 121 -3.73 -0.65 -1.46
N ILE A 122 -2.43 -0.48 -1.24
CA ILE A 122 -1.69 0.67 -1.72
C ILE A 122 -0.29 0.25 -2.20
N PHE A 123 0.11 0.81 -3.35
CA PHE A 123 1.46 0.69 -3.88
C PHE A 123 2.15 2.05 -3.76
N TYR A 124 3.11 2.17 -2.84
CA TYR A 124 3.83 3.42 -2.59
C TYR A 124 4.98 3.65 -3.56
N ASN A 125 5.88 2.66 -3.67
CA ASN A 125 7.05 2.71 -4.51
C ASN A 125 7.21 1.39 -5.25
N VAL A 126 6.96 1.43 -6.54
CA VAL A 126 7.17 0.33 -7.50
C VAL A 126 7.69 0.93 -8.80
N TYR A 127 8.08 0.10 -9.76
CA TYR A 127 8.48 0.59 -11.08
C TYR A 127 7.35 1.39 -11.75
N GLU A 128 7.67 2.59 -12.17
CA GLU A 128 6.77 3.47 -12.92
C GLU A 128 7.13 3.37 -14.42
N CYS A 129 6.34 2.59 -15.17
CA CYS A 129 6.54 2.48 -16.61
C CYS A 129 5.97 3.73 -17.30
N GLY A 130 6.80 4.44 -18.00
CA GLY A 130 6.42 5.66 -18.69
C GLY A 130 7.23 6.86 -18.20
N SER A 131 6.85 8.04 -18.64
CA SER A 131 7.50 9.29 -18.26
C SER A 131 6.59 10.10 -17.33
N SER A 132 7.18 10.76 -16.35
CA SER A 132 6.52 11.77 -15.53
C SER A 132 6.56 13.16 -16.17
N ASP A 133 7.24 13.31 -17.30
CA ASP A 133 7.37 14.58 -18.00
C ASP A 133 6.12 14.88 -18.83
N GLU A 134 5.55 16.07 -18.65
CA GLU A 134 4.34 16.48 -19.34
C GLU A 134 4.49 16.46 -20.87
N GLU A 135 5.70 16.74 -21.37
CA GLU A 135 6.02 16.72 -22.80
C GLU A 135 5.95 15.33 -23.43
N ASP A 136 6.13 14.29 -22.60
CA ASP A 136 6.07 12.88 -23.02
C ASP A 136 4.68 12.26 -22.84
N ALA A 137 3.69 13.06 -22.41
CA ALA A 137 2.35 12.57 -22.16
C ALA A 137 1.73 11.94 -23.41
N VAL A 138 1.29 10.70 -23.31
CA VAL A 138 0.59 9.97 -24.36
C VAL A 138 -0.80 9.56 -23.88
N LYS A 139 -1.73 9.44 -24.83
CA LYS A 139 -3.11 9.08 -24.51
C LYS A 139 -3.25 7.63 -24.04
N ASP A 140 -2.51 6.74 -24.66
CA ASP A 140 -2.56 5.31 -24.39
C ASP A 140 -1.18 4.86 -23.91
N VAL A 141 -1.03 4.64 -22.61
CA VAL A 141 0.21 4.17 -21.99
C VAL A 141 0.23 2.65 -21.99
N ASP A 142 1.32 2.06 -22.51
CA ASP A 142 1.56 0.62 -22.33
C ASP A 142 2.00 0.35 -20.88
N THR A 143 1.13 -0.28 -20.12
CA THR A 143 1.37 -0.64 -18.72
C THR A 143 1.83 -2.08 -18.52
N SER A 144 2.17 -2.80 -19.59
CA SER A 144 2.58 -4.20 -19.50
C SER A 144 3.82 -4.44 -18.63
N ALA A 145 4.67 -3.41 -18.48
CA ALA A 145 5.86 -3.45 -17.62
C ALA A 145 5.66 -2.75 -16.27
N ALA A 146 4.43 -2.35 -15.92
CA ALA A 146 4.17 -1.64 -14.67
C ALA A 146 4.57 -2.45 -13.43
N GLY A 147 5.08 -1.75 -12.42
CA GLY A 147 5.53 -2.36 -11.17
C GLY A 147 4.40 -2.81 -10.23
N ALA A 148 3.19 -2.30 -10.42
CA ALA A 148 2.02 -2.67 -9.63
C ALA A 148 1.06 -3.53 -10.45
N ASN A 149 0.90 -4.80 -10.06
CA ASN A 149 0.00 -5.72 -10.73
C ASN A 149 -0.94 -6.39 -9.73
N VAL A 150 -2.22 -6.46 -10.08
CA VAL A 150 -3.22 -7.20 -9.32
C VAL A 150 -3.82 -8.28 -10.22
N LEU A 151 -3.70 -9.51 -9.79
CA LEU A 151 -4.27 -10.68 -10.47
C LEU A 151 -5.48 -11.17 -9.68
N ILE A 152 -6.60 -11.32 -10.37
CA ILE A 152 -7.83 -11.90 -9.83
C ILE A 152 -8.01 -13.27 -10.50
N PRO A 153 -7.69 -14.38 -9.82
CA PRO A 153 -7.86 -15.71 -10.41
C PRO A 153 -9.33 -16.04 -10.64
N ASP A 154 -9.59 -16.78 -11.71
CA ASP A 154 -10.95 -17.23 -12.03
C ASP A 154 -11.58 -18.04 -10.88
N GLY A 155 -12.84 -17.76 -10.58
CA GLY A 155 -13.60 -18.46 -9.54
C GLY A 155 -13.29 -18.00 -8.12
N THR A 156 -12.57 -16.89 -7.95
CA THR A 156 -12.35 -16.26 -6.64
C THR A 156 -13.39 -15.16 -6.38
N GLU A 157 -13.72 -14.97 -5.11
CA GLU A 157 -14.52 -13.83 -4.62
C GLU A 157 -13.65 -12.99 -3.70
N ASN A 158 -13.43 -11.73 -4.08
CA ASN A 158 -12.57 -10.83 -3.34
C ASN A 158 -13.32 -9.56 -2.94
N ILE A 159 -13.17 -9.17 -1.70
CA ILE A 159 -13.70 -7.93 -1.14
C ILE A 159 -12.50 -7.07 -0.73
N VAL A 160 -12.37 -5.91 -1.36
CA VAL A 160 -11.37 -4.91 -1.01
C VAL A 160 -12.10 -3.62 -0.71
N ASN A 161 -12.25 -3.32 0.57
CA ASN A 161 -13.01 -2.18 1.06
C ASN A 161 -12.08 -1.24 1.81
N GLY A 162 -11.97 -0.02 1.32
CA GLY A 162 -11.10 1.00 1.89
C GLY A 162 -11.78 2.36 2.00
N SER A 163 -11.13 3.26 2.71
CA SER A 163 -11.50 4.65 2.81
C SER A 163 -10.60 5.52 1.95
N TYR A 164 -11.11 6.70 1.64
CA TYR A 164 -10.41 7.67 0.81
C TYR A 164 -9.44 8.51 1.64
N VAL A 165 -8.22 8.65 1.14
CA VAL A 165 -7.26 9.65 1.60
C VAL A 165 -6.87 10.47 0.39
N ALA A 166 -7.24 11.77 0.40
CA ALA A 166 -7.13 12.63 -0.77
C ALA A 166 -5.69 12.82 -1.25
N ARG A 167 -4.75 12.94 -0.31
CA ARG A 167 -3.35 13.17 -0.61
C ARG A 167 -2.47 12.50 0.44
N ILE A 168 -1.39 11.90 -0.02
CA ILE A 168 -0.30 11.43 0.83
C ILE A 168 0.98 12.10 0.35
N TYR A 169 1.75 12.61 1.29
CA TYR A 169 3.01 13.29 1.00
C TYR A 169 4.19 12.36 1.29
N LYS A 170 5.09 12.27 0.34
CA LYS A 170 6.39 11.59 0.51
C LYS A 170 7.32 12.41 1.40
N SER A 171 7.27 13.73 1.24
CA SER A 171 8.03 14.67 2.04
C SER A 171 7.32 16.00 2.14
N VAL A 172 7.51 16.66 3.28
CA VAL A 172 7.01 18.00 3.55
C VAL A 172 8.11 18.82 4.17
N GLU A 173 8.33 20.01 3.67
CA GLU A 173 9.22 21.00 4.27
C GLU A 173 8.38 22.15 4.84
N LEU A 174 8.56 22.39 6.12
CA LEU A 174 7.87 23.47 6.84
C LEU A 174 8.76 24.71 6.94
N ASN A 175 8.12 25.87 7.14
CA ASN A 175 8.83 27.09 7.49
C ASN A 175 9.57 26.94 8.84
N GLU A 176 10.42 27.90 9.20
CA GLU A 176 11.20 27.86 10.45
C GLU A 176 10.32 27.78 11.70
N GLU A 177 9.09 28.26 11.63
CA GLU A 177 8.12 28.25 12.73
C GLU A 177 7.33 26.94 12.81
N GLY A 178 7.43 26.07 11.77
CA GLY A 178 6.70 24.80 11.69
C GLY A 178 5.19 24.94 11.47
N THR A 179 4.74 26.10 10.98
CA THR A 179 3.31 26.43 10.84
C THR A 179 2.78 26.37 9.42
N GLU A 180 3.66 26.48 8.42
CA GLU A 180 3.28 26.50 7.01
C GLU A 180 4.17 25.59 6.17
N ILE A 181 3.59 24.91 5.19
CA ILE A 181 4.33 24.18 4.18
C ILE A 181 4.96 25.17 3.20
N ILE A 182 6.27 25.07 3.03
CA ILE A 182 7.02 25.82 2.01
C ILE A 182 7.36 24.95 0.80
N ASP A 183 7.45 23.64 0.97
CA ASP A 183 7.61 22.68 -0.11
C ASP A 183 7.00 21.33 0.26
N SER A 184 6.48 20.61 -0.73
CA SER A 184 5.94 19.27 -0.52
C SER A 184 6.08 18.43 -1.77
N LYS A 185 6.37 17.14 -1.58
CA LYS A 185 6.39 16.14 -2.64
C LYS A 185 5.29 15.13 -2.38
N LYS A 186 4.29 15.12 -3.25
CA LYS A 186 3.22 14.11 -3.19
C LYS A 186 3.75 12.73 -3.55
N LEU A 187 3.22 11.73 -2.89
CA LEU A 187 3.37 10.36 -3.29
C LEU A 187 2.43 10.11 -4.47
N HIS A 188 2.96 9.73 -5.61
CA HIS A 188 2.16 9.26 -6.74
C HIS A 188 1.67 7.84 -6.45
N LYS A 189 0.42 7.60 -6.80
CA LYS A 189 -0.26 6.33 -6.59
C LYS A 189 -0.96 5.90 -7.86
#